data_144d47ce26cf639e8dbb6fefb37f5e46
#
_entry.id   144d47ce26cf639e8dbb6fefb37f5e46
#
_cell.length_a   1.000
_cell.length_b   1.000
_cell.length_c   1.000
_cell.angle_alpha   90.00
_cell.angle_beta   90.00
_cell.angle_gamma   90.00
#
_symmetry.space_group_name_H-M   'P 1'
#
loop_
_entity.id
_entity.type
_entity.pdbx_description
1 polymer ?
#
loop_
_entity_poly.entity_id
_entity_poly.type
_entity_poly.pdbx_seq_one_letter_code
_entity_poly.pdbx_strand_id
1 'polypeptide(L)'
;MDLEGYWIDKIKTPHIGDDGAIIQEKIYAMDAFWEGTHFKKEWMSVEQIAYKAFMVNLSDMVAMNAKAKYMLITVAFPKDIKKKIVKRLSCTFTNLAKKYGIEIIGGDTIGSNRFGIVITMIGKSKNPLRRDTVNIGDLVAYTGELGSVKRDLERLFDGERIPDNSKFYRPVLRENFINAVTPWLSGGMDISDGLYCDTNKLLRTNNLYLQELKVISPHIGESGEEYEMLIAFDPKNLKRVERIAKLTDTPLTIFGKVTDKETEYYPCSSQHFS
;
A
#
# COMPACT_ATOMS: atom_id res chain seq x y z
N MET A 1 -6.66 -1.64 -21.34
CA MET A 1 -6.62 -0.13 -21.30
C MET A 1 -6.34 0.25 -19.86
N ASP A 2 -5.29 1.00 -19.62
CA ASP A 2 -4.99 1.54 -18.27
C ASP A 2 -5.95 2.73 -17.99
N LEU A 3 -7.07 2.42 -17.33
CA LEU A 3 -8.10 3.42 -17.01
C LEU A 3 -7.65 4.37 -15.91
N GLU A 4 -6.84 3.91 -14.96
CA GLU A 4 -6.31 4.72 -13.88
C GLU A 4 -5.33 5.76 -14.41
N GLY A 5 -4.31 5.33 -15.17
CA GLY A 5 -3.36 6.24 -15.79
C GLY A 5 -4.05 7.23 -16.74
N TYR A 6 -5.05 6.79 -17.49
CA TYR A 6 -5.85 7.69 -18.33
C TYR A 6 -6.61 8.74 -17.51
N TRP A 7 -7.24 8.34 -16.41
CA TRP A 7 -7.96 9.26 -15.51
C TRP A 7 -7.02 10.30 -14.89
N ILE A 8 -5.88 9.86 -14.35
CA ILE A 8 -4.86 10.73 -13.74
C ILE A 8 -4.37 11.76 -14.74
N ASP A 9 -4.07 11.34 -15.98
CA ASP A 9 -3.65 12.21 -17.07
C ASP A 9 -4.67 13.35 -17.38
N LYS A 10 -5.97 13.09 -17.21
CA LYS A 10 -7.03 14.07 -17.47
C LYS A 10 -7.21 15.09 -16.35
N ILE A 11 -6.88 14.73 -15.12
CA ILE A 11 -7.02 15.66 -13.96
C ILE A 11 -5.96 16.77 -14.00
N LYS A 12 -4.75 16.50 -14.51
CA LYS A 12 -3.66 17.47 -14.68
C LYS A 12 -3.36 18.28 -13.42
N THR A 13 -3.11 17.61 -12.30
CA THR A 13 -2.68 18.26 -11.06
C THR A 13 -1.24 17.87 -10.71
N PRO A 14 -0.44 18.76 -10.12
CA PRO A 14 0.92 18.43 -9.71
C PRO A 14 1.00 17.60 -8.41
N HIS A 15 -0.15 17.27 -7.80
CA HIS A 15 -0.20 16.61 -6.49
C HIS A 15 -0.42 15.10 -6.56
N ILE A 16 -0.72 14.56 -7.74
CA ILE A 16 -0.89 13.12 -7.94
C ILE A 16 0.43 12.53 -8.44
N GLY A 17 0.80 11.36 -7.91
CA GLY A 17 1.99 10.62 -8.36
C GLY A 17 2.72 9.86 -7.26
N ASP A 18 2.44 10.17 -6.00
CA ASP A 18 2.93 9.45 -4.81
C ASP A 18 1.76 8.70 -4.13
N ASP A 19 2.05 7.93 -3.07
CA ASP A 19 1.04 7.24 -2.23
C ASP A 19 0.14 8.24 -1.46
N GLY A 20 0.55 9.47 -1.38
CA GLY A 20 -0.24 10.57 -0.80
C GLY A 20 0.18 11.92 -1.34
N ALA A 21 -0.79 12.83 -1.44
CA ALA A 21 -0.53 14.20 -1.86
C ALA A 21 0.20 14.99 -0.78
N ILE A 22 1.24 15.72 -1.19
CA ILE A 22 2.00 16.62 -0.31
C ILE A 22 1.47 18.05 -0.50
N ILE A 23 0.87 18.61 0.54
CA ILE A 23 0.42 20.02 0.54
C ILE A 23 1.01 20.70 1.78
N GLN A 24 1.96 21.59 1.58
CA GLN A 24 2.80 22.15 2.64
C GLN A 24 3.53 21.02 3.41
N GLU A 25 3.35 20.89 4.72
CA GLU A 25 3.91 19.83 5.56
C GLU A 25 2.94 18.67 5.79
N LYS A 26 1.75 18.71 5.17
CA LYS A 26 0.71 17.70 5.37
C LYS A 26 0.70 16.69 4.24
N ILE A 27 0.45 15.45 4.62
CA ILE A 27 0.22 14.34 3.70
C ILE A 27 -1.26 13.98 3.74
N TYR A 28 -1.85 13.80 2.57
CA TYR A 28 -3.23 13.40 2.37
C TYR A 28 -3.23 12.12 1.53
N ALA A 29 -3.73 11.02 2.07
CA ALA A 29 -3.92 9.77 1.37
C ALA A 29 -5.38 9.35 1.44
N MET A 30 -5.88 8.68 0.40
CA MET A 30 -7.27 8.22 0.35
C MET A 30 -7.38 6.95 -0.48
N ASP A 31 -7.94 5.92 0.15
CA ASP A 31 -8.26 4.66 -0.48
C ASP A 31 -9.71 4.24 -0.28
N ALA A 32 -10.23 3.50 -1.26
CA ALA A 32 -11.50 2.83 -1.19
C ALA A 32 -11.31 1.32 -0.95
N PHE A 33 -12.10 0.74 -0.07
CA PHE A 33 -12.15 -0.69 0.18
C PHE A 33 -13.57 -1.21 -0.08
N TRP A 34 -13.74 -1.95 -1.18
CA TRP A 34 -15.06 -2.20 -1.77
C TRP A 34 -15.38 -3.69 -1.93
N GLU A 35 -16.62 -4.08 -1.55
CA GLU A 35 -17.13 -5.43 -1.73
C GLU A 35 -17.21 -5.80 -3.22
N GLY A 36 -16.69 -6.98 -3.55
CA GLY A 36 -16.61 -7.51 -4.91
C GLY A 36 -15.37 -7.07 -5.68
N THR A 37 -14.60 -6.12 -5.14
CA THR A 37 -13.28 -5.73 -5.66
C THR A 37 -12.17 -6.17 -4.71
N HIS A 38 -12.21 -5.71 -3.47
CA HIS A 38 -11.16 -5.96 -2.48
C HIS A 38 -11.51 -7.08 -1.50
N PHE A 39 -12.78 -7.42 -1.34
CA PHE A 39 -13.23 -8.49 -0.47
C PHE A 39 -14.60 -9.04 -0.86
N LYS A 40 -14.90 -10.24 -0.40
CA LYS A 40 -16.27 -10.79 -0.34
C LYS A 40 -16.68 -10.93 1.12
N LYS A 41 -17.99 -10.76 1.40
CA LYS A 41 -18.54 -10.87 2.78
C LYS A 41 -18.34 -12.24 3.40
N GLU A 42 -18.30 -13.28 2.60
CA GLU A 42 -18.04 -14.65 3.02
C GLU A 42 -16.58 -14.91 3.41
N TRP A 43 -15.65 -14.06 2.96
CA TRP A 43 -14.22 -14.20 3.26
C TRP A 43 -13.81 -13.54 4.57
N MET A 44 -14.51 -12.48 4.98
CA MET A 44 -14.07 -11.62 6.07
C MET A 44 -15.19 -11.28 7.04
N SER A 45 -14.87 -11.32 8.33
CA SER A 45 -15.73 -10.70 9.34
C SER A 45 -15.74 -9.17 9.21
N VAL A 46 -16.75 -8.52 9.77
CA VAL A 46 -16.83 -7.05 9.73
C VAL A 46 -15.65 -6.37 10.42
N GLU A 47 -15.08 -7.01 11.44
CA GLU A 47 -13.87 -6.52 12.11
C GLU A 47 -12.62 -6.64 11.22
N GLN A 48 -12.50 -7.75 10.47
CA GLN A 48 -11.40 -7.91 9.50
C GLN A 48 -11.53 -6.91 8.36
N ILE A 49 -12.75 -6.66 7.86
CA ILE A 49 -13.02 -5.64 6.83
C ILE A 49 -12.60 -4.25 7.33
N ALA A 50 -13.04 -3.86 8.54
CA ALA A 50 -12.67 -2.56 9.13
C ALA A 50 -11.16 -2.46 9.37
N TYR A 51 -10.54 -3.53 9.88
CA TYR A 51 -9.11 -3.58 10.13
C TYR A 51 -8.32 -3.41 8.84
N LYS A 52 -8.62 -4.20 7.81
CA LYS A 52 -7.90 -4.15 6.54
C LYS A 52 -8.10 -2.80 5.86
N ALA A 53 -9.32 -2.28 5.77
CA ALA A 53 -9.59 -0.95 5.21
C ALA A 53 -8.79 0.16 5.93
N PHE A 54 -8.65 0.08 7.25
CA PHE A 54 -7.83 1.01 8.03
C PHE A 54 -6.34 0.84 7.71
N MET A 55 -5.84 -0.41 7.65
CA MET A 55 -4.42 -0.69 7.43
C MET A 55 -3.95 -0.35 6.02
N VAL A 56 -4.79 -0.53 5.00
CA VAL A 56 -4.51 -0.13 3.61
C VAL A 56 -4.21 1.36 3.55
N ASN A 57 -5.12 2.19 4.07
CA ASN A 57 -4.92 3.64 4.12
C ASN A 57 -3.74 4.08 5.00
N LEU A 58 -3.46 3.32 6.07
CA LEU A 58 -2.28 3.59 6.90
C LEU A 58 -0.99 3.20 6.18
N SER A 59 -1.04 2.24 5.24
CA SER A 59 0.10 1.86 4.40
C SER A 59 0.63 3.04 3.59
N ASP A 60 -0.25 3.80 2.93
CA ASP A 60 0.13 5.02 2.20
C ASP A 60 0.84 6.04 3.11
N MET A 61 0.30 6.22 4.33
CA MET A 61 0.93 7.14 5.28
C MET A 61 2.32 6.65 5.70
N VAL A 62 2.51 5.34 5.86
CA VAL A 62 3.81 4.73 6.15
C VAL A 62 4.73 4.88 4.94
N ALA A 63 4.23 4.60 3.73
CA ALA A 63 5.00 4.74 2.48
C ALA A 63 5.52 6.18 2.30
N MET A 64 4.70 7.18 2.62
CA MET A 64 5.07 8.59 2.61
C MET A 64 5.92 9.03 3.82
N ASN A 65 6.38 8.09 4.66
CA ASN A 65 7.06 8.40 5.93
C ASN A 65 6.29 9.45 6.76
N ALA A 66 4.97 9.34 6.80
CA ALA A 66 4.08 10.29 7.44
C ALA A 66 3.43 9.70 8.69
N LYS A 67 3.30 10.51 9.72
CA LYS A 67 2.52 10.16 10.92
C LYS A 67 1.07 10.62 10.73
N ALA A 68 0.17 9.67 10.51
CA ALA A 68 -1.27 9.93 10.45
C ALA A 68 -1.77 10.56 11.77
N LYS A 69 -2.65 11.54 11.68
CA LYS A 69 -3.22 12.24 12.84
C LYS A 69 -4.73 12.34 12.79
N TYR A 70 -5.30 12.52 11.62
CA TYR A 70 -6.74 12.65 11.41
C TYR A 70 -7.23 11.68 10.36
N MET A 71 -8.50 11.31 10.47
CA MET A 71 -9.16 10.40 9.55
C MET A 71 -10.60 10.85 9.29
N LEU A 72 -11.01 10.81 8.03
CA LEU A 72 -12.40 10.90 7.57
C LEU A 72 -12.81 9.52 7.04
N ILE A 73 -14.04 9.10 7.32
CA ILE A 73 -14.54 7.78 6.90
C ILE A 73 -15.89 7.95 6.22
N THR A 74 -15.98 7.54 4.96
CA THR A 74 -17.27 7.36 4.27
C THR A 74 -17.60 5.88 4.24
N VAL A 75 -18.84 5.52 4.58
CA VAL A 75 -19.31 4.13 4.55
C VAL A 75 -20.56 4.03 3.68
N ALA A 76 -20.49 3.14 2.69
CA ALA A 76 -21.62 2.73 1.86
C ALA A 76 -22.24 1.46 2.42
N PHE A 77 -23.45 1.54 2.96
CA PHE A 77 -24.14 0.41 3.56
C PHE A 77 -25.17 -0.19 2.61
N PRO A 78 -25.19 -1.55 2.47
CA PRO A 78 -26.33 -2.25 1.87
C PRO A 78 -27.62 -1.94 2.63
N LYS A 79 -28.75 -1.89 1.90
CA LYS A 79 -30.06 -1.53 2.48
C LYS A 79 -30.53 -2.45 3.61
N ASP A 80 -30.08 -3.71 3.60
CA ASP A 80 -30.43 -4.76 4.57
C ASP A 80 -29.44 -4.88 5.74
N ILE A 81 -28.46 -3.96 5.86
CA ILE A 81 -27.45 -4.02 6.90
C ILE A 81 -28.07 -3.95 8.30
N LYS A 82 -27.68 -4.87 9.17
CA LYS A 82 -28.19 -4.91 10.53
C LYS A 82 -27.44 -3.91 11.43
N LYS A 83 -28.14 -3.18 12.31
CA LYS A 83 -27.55 -2.26 13.29
C LYS A 83 -26.39 -2.88 14.10
N LYS A 84 -26.44 -4.20 14.38
CA LYS A 84 -25.37 -4.93 15.07
C LYS A 84 -24.04 -4.89 14.27
N ILE A 85 -24.11 -5.01 12.94
CA ILE A 85 -22.93 -4.94 12.07
C ILE A 85 -22.34 -3.54 12.07
N VAL A 86 -23.20 -2.51 11.94
CA VAL A 86 -22.77 -1.09 12.01
C VAL A 86 -22.08 -0.80 13.35
N LYS A 87 -22.64 -1.28 14.47
CA LYS A 87 -22.02 -1.12 15.79
C LYS A 87 -20.63 -1.77 15.87
N ARG A 88 -20.48 -3.01 15.38
CA ARG A 88 -19.17 -3.71 15.36
C ARG A 88 -18.15 -2.98 14.50
N LEU A 89 -18.56 -2.52 13.31
CA LEU A 89 -17.72 -1.73 12.42
C LEU A 89 -17.21 -0.45 13.10
N SER A 90 -18.13 0.35 13.67
CA SER A 90 -17.78 1.62 14.33
C SER A 90 -16.89 1.40 15.56
N CYS A 91 -17.17 0.37 16.38
CA CYS A 91 -16.31 0.03 17.50
C CYS A 91 -14.90 -0.35 17.05
N THR A 92 -14.77 -1.11 15.95
CA THR A 92 -13.46 -1.50 15.42
C THR A 92 -12.66 -0.28 14.97
N PHE A 93 -13.27 0.63 14.19
CA PHE A 93 -12.60 1.87 13.78
C PHE A 93 -12.21 2.75 14.96
N THR A 94 -13.08 2.92 15.96
CA THR A 94 -12.78 3.70 17.16
C THR A 94 -11.59 3.12 17.92
N ASN A 95 -11.52 1.79 18.06
CA ASN A 95 -10.42 1.12 18.74
C ASN A 95 -9.10 1.24 17.97
N LEU A 96 -9.14 1.10 16.64
CA LEU A 96 -7.98 1.28 15.77
C LEU A 96 -7.48 2.73 15.83
N ALA A 97 -8.36 3.71 15.67
CA ALA A 97 -8.02 5.12 15.75
C ALA A 97 -7.34 5.45 17.09
N LYS A 98 -7.90 4.96 18.21
CA LYS A 98 -7.30 5.11 19.54
C LYS A 98 -5.92 4.43 19.62
N LYS A 99 -5.78 3.20 19.11
CA LYS A 99 -4.52 2.45 19.13
C LYS A 99 -3.40 3.19 18.41
N TYR A 100 -3.71 3.80 17.27
CA TYR A 100 -2.72 4.50 16.42
C TYR A 100 -2.62 6.00 16.71
N GLY A 101 -3.39 6.53 17.69
CA GLY A 101 -3.38 7.95 18.04
C GLY A 101 -3.95 8.85 16.93
N ILE A 102 -4.89 8.32 16.16
CA ILE A 102 -5.57 8.99 15.04
C ILE A 102 -6.95 9.46 15.52
N GLU A 103 -7.33 10.68 15.21
CA GLU A 103 -8.65 11.23 15.52
C GLU A 103 -9.58 11.10 14.30
N ILE A 104 -10.78 10.53 14.52
CA ILE A 104 -11.83 10.51 13.52
C ILE A 104 -12.54 11.85 13.56
N ILE A 105 -12.38 12.66 12.51
CA ILE A 105 -12.87 14.05 12.47
C ILE A 105 -14.14 14.24 11.64
N GLY A 106 -14.66 13.18 11.02
CA GLY A 106 -15.90 13.23 10.22
C GLY A 106 -15.95 12.13 9.18
N GLY A 107 -16.82 12.34 8.21
CA GLY A 107 -17.06 11.41 7.12
C GLY A 107 -18.49 11.50 6.61
N ASP A 108 -18.94 10.47 5.88
CA ASP A 108 -20.28 10.41 5.32
C ASP A 108 -20.83 8.98 5.40
N THR A 109 -22.15 8.85 5.22
CA THR A 109 -22.83 7.54 5.21
C THR A 109 -23.86 7.53 4.09
N ILE A 110 -23.73 6.59 3.16
CA ILE A 110 -24.62 6.46 2.01
C ILE A 110 -25.25 5.07 1.94
N GLY A 111 -26.43 4.98 1.33
CA GLY A 111 -27.06 3.71 0.95
C GLY A 111 -26.45 3.18 -0.36
N SER A 112 -26.22 1.87 -0.45
CA SER A 112 -25.64 1.22 -1.63
C SER A 112 -26.19 -0.20 -1.80
N ASN A 113 -25.89 -0.84 -2.92
CA ASN A 113 -26.14 -2.27 -3.11
C ASN A 113 -24.96 -3.15 -2.63
N ARG A 114 -23.78 -2.54 -2.43
CA ARG A 114 -22.56 -3.20 -1.96
C ARG A 114 -22.01 -2.47 -0.73
N PHE A 115 -21.31 -3.21 0.11
CA PHE A 115 -20.60 -2.63 1.24
C PHE A 115 -19.31 -1.97 0.76
N GLY A 116 -19.12 -0.71 1.10
CA GLY A 116 -17.92 0.04 0.74
C GLY A 116 -17.46 0.95 1.88
N ILE A 117 -16.17 1.15 1.95
CA ILE A 117 -15.51 2.03 2.92
C ILE A 117 -14.52 2.88 2.15
N VAL A 118 -14.56 4.18 2.34
CA VAL A 118 -13.55 5.12 1.84
C VAL A 118 -12.95 5.83 3.04
N ILE A 119 -11.64 5.83 3.14
CA ILE A 119 -10.93 6.49 4.23
C ILE A 119 -10.00 7.54 3.62
N THR A 120 -10.03 8.74 4.19
CA THR A 120 -9.01 9.75 3.96
C THR A 120 -8.19 9.90 5.23
N MET A 121 -6.89 9.67 5.15
CA MET A 121 -5.95 9.95 6.24
C MET A 121 -5.20 11.24 5.99
N ILE A 122 -5.02 12.00 7.05
CA ILE A 122 -4.28 13.27 7.04
C ILE A 122 -3.19 13.19 8.12
N GLY A 123 -1.96 13.44 7.70
CA GLY A 123 -0.81 13.37 8.59
C GLY A 123 0.24 14.42 8.30
N LYS A 124 1.41 14.23 8.86
CA LYS A 124 2.57 15.09 8.64
C LYS A 124 3.82 14.24 8.42
N SER A 125 4.68 14.70 7.52
CA SER A 125 6.03 14.19 7.35
C SER A 125 7.00 15.37 7.30
N LYS A 126 8.16 15.22 7.95
CA LYS A 126 9.28 16.16 7.81
C LYS A 126 10.20 15.79 6.64
N ASN A 127 10.16 14.54 6.24
CA ASN A 127 10.96 13.99 5.17
C ASN A 127 10.12 12.93 4.44
N PRO A 128 9.16 13.34 3.59
CA PRO A 128 8.32 12.41 2.85
C PRO A 128 9.17 11.57 1.90
N LEU A 129 8.93 10.27 1.88
CA LEU A 129 9.49 9.41 0.87
C LEU A 129 8.67 9.58 -0.41
N ARG A 130 9.33 9.74 -1.55
CA ARG A 130 8.69 10.03 -2.84
C ARG A 130 9.05 8.97 -3.87
N ARG A 131 8.21 8.88 -4.90
CA ARG A 131 8.46 7.98 -6.05
C ARG A 131 9.40 8.62 -7.08
N ASP A 132 9.39 9.94 -7.24
CA ASP A 132 10.03 10.70 -8.31
C ASP A 132 11.48 11.11 -8.04
N THR A 133 12.14 10.50 -7.06
CA THR A 133 13.48 10.89 -6.59
C THR A 133 14.54 9.79 -6.76
N VAL A 134 14.21 8.73 -7.50
CA VAL A 134 15.09 7.58 -7.77
C VAL A 134 16.17 7.96 -8.78
N ASN A 135 17.40 7.49 -8.58
CA ASN A 135 18.55 7.83 -9.39
C ASN A 135 19.15 6.61 -10.11
N ILE A 136 19.82 6.86 -11.25
CA ILE A 136 20.60 5.82 -11.94
C ILE A 136 21.65 5.26 -10.97
N GLY A 137 21.74 3.95 -10.93
CA GLY A 137 22.68 3.23 -10.08
C GLY A 137 22.14 2.86 -8.69
N ASP A 138 20.98 3.36 -8.28
CA ASP A 138 20.32 2.95 -7.03
C ASP A 138 20.04 1.46 -7.03
N LEU A 139 20.19 0.83 -5.87
CA LEU A 139 19.71 -0.52 -5.61
C LEU A 139 18.21 -0.48 -5.35
N VAL A 140 17.49 -1.46 -5.88
CA VAL A 140 16.04 -1.63 -5.66
C VAL A 140 15.82 -2.85 -4.79
N ALA A 141 15.04 -2.68 -3.74
CA ALA A 141 14.74 -3.73 -2.78
C ALA A 141 13.28 -3.69 -2.32
N TYR A 142 12.79 -4.82 -1.84
CA TYR A 142 11.50 -4.90 -1.15
C TYR A 142 11.67 -5.43 0.27
N THR A 143 10.72 -5.08 1.14
CA THR A 143 10.66 -5.57 2.52
C THR A 143 9.78 -6.81 2.65
N GLY A 144 10.00 -7.57 3.72
CA GLY A 144 9.16 -8.71 4.11
C GLY A 144 9.23 -9.90 3.15
N GLU A 145 8.21 -10.73 3.25
CA GLU A 145 7.98 -11.88 2.38
C GLU A 145 6.75 -11.62 1.51
N LEU A 146 6.87 -11.78 0.20
CA LEU A 146 5.81 -11.59 -0.79
C LEU A 146 5.28 -12.93 -1.32
N GLY A 147 4.08 -12.94 -1.87
CA GLY A 147 3.44 -14.12 -2.48
C GLY A 147 2.44 -14.82 -1.55
N SER A 148 2.45 -14.54 -0.26
CA SER A 148 1.54 -15.17 0.69
C SER A 148 0.09 -14.68 0.51
N VAL A 149 -0.11 -13.42 0.13
CA VAL A 149 -1.44 -12.84 -0.11
C VAL A 149 -2.08 -13.46 -1.35
N LYS A 150 -1.33 -13.60 -2.46
CA LYS A 150 -1.81 -14.25 -3.68
C LYS A 150 -2.25 -15.69 -3.41
N ARG A 151 -1.40 -16.48 -2.73
CA ARG A 151 -1.73 -17.86 -2.35
C ARG A 151 -2.99 -17.95 -1.48
N ASP A 152 -3.12 -17.08 -0.48
CA ASP A 152 -4.27 -17.09 0.41
C ASP A 152 -5.54 -16.61 -0.30
N LEU A 153 -5.43 -15.69 -1.26
CA LEU A 153 -6.53 -15.26 -2.12
C LEU A 153 -7.00 -16.40 -3.05
N GLU A 154 -6.09 -17.15 -3.68
CA GLU A 154 -6.40 -18.33 -4.48
C GLU A 154 -7.20 -19.34 -3.65
N ARG A 155 -6.77 -19.64 -2.43
CA ARG A 155 -7.50 -20.53 -1.51
C ARG A 155 -8.90 -20.04 -1.18
N LEU A 156 -9.08 -18.73 -0.96
CA LEU A 156 -10.39 -18.13 -0.73
C LEU A 156 -11.31 -18.25 -1.95
N PHE A 157 -10.78 -18.13 -3.18
CA PHE A 157 -11.54 -18.37 -4.40
C PHE A 157 -11.97 -19.84 -4.55
N ASP A 158 -11.15 -20.77 -4.10
CA ASP A 158 -11.47 -22.22 -4.06
C ASP A 158 -12.42 -22.58 -2.92
N GLY A 159 -12.89 -21.60 -2.14
CA GLY A 159 -13.83 -21.78 -1.02
C GLY A 159 -13.18 -22.31 0.26
N GLU A 160 -11.87 -22.31 0.33
CA GLU A 160 -11.13 -22.71 1.53
C GLU A 160 -11.09 -21.59 2.59
N ARG A 161 -10.75 -21.98 3.80
CA ARG A 161 -10.46 -21.02 4.87
C ARG A 161 -8.96 -20.76 4.95
N ILE A 162 -8.59 -19.53 5.24
CA ILE A 162 -7.22 -19.13 5.52
C ILE A 162 -7.04 -18.77 7.01
N PRO A 163 -5.83 -18.80 7.56
CA PRO A 163 -5.57 -18.48 8.96
C PRO A 163 -5.97 -17.04 9.31
N ASP A 164 -6.50 -16.79 10.51
CA ASP A 164 -6.90 -15.46 10.98
C ASP A 164 -5.74 -14.45 11.06
N ASN A 165 -4.50 -14.93 11.12
CA ASN A 165 -3.29 -14.11 11.10
C ASN A 165 -2.68 -13.96 9.69
N SER A 166 -3.35 -14.42 8.63
CA SER A 166 -2.91 -14.22 7.25
C SER A 166 -2.66 -12.74 6.95
N LYS A 167 -1.62 -12.45 6.17
CA LYS A 167 -1.35 -11.09 5.65
C LYS A 167 -2.52 -10.55 4.83
N PHE A 168 -3.30 -11.41 4.17
CA PHE A 168 -4.53 -11.02 3.48
C PHE A 168 -5.49 -10.27 4.40
N TYR A 169 -5.65 -10.71 5.65
CA TYR A 169 -6.49 -10.04 6.64
C TYR A 169 -5.75 -8.97 7.44
N ARG A 170 -4.45 -9.15 7.62
CA ARG A 170 -3.61 -8.37 8.54
C ARG A 170 -2.30 -7.95 7.88
N PRO A 171 -2.34 -6.95 7.00
CA PRO A 171 -1.12 -6.38 6.43
C PRO A 171 -0.10 -6.01 7.51
N VAL A 172 1.17 -6.24 7.19
CA VAL A 172 2.30 -5.91 8.08
C VAL A 172 2.94 -4.63 7.59
N LEU A 173 2.70 -3.53 8.28
CA LEU A 173 3.28 -2.24 7.91
C LEU A 173 4.68 -2.06 8.50
N ARG A 174 5.58 -1.46 7.75
CA ARG A 174 6.99 -1.27 8.11
C ARG A 174 7.27 0.13 8.68
N GLU A 175 6.38 0.66 9.53
CA GLU A 175 6.46 2.02 10.06
C GLU A 175 7.82 2.30 10.73
N ASN A 176 8.27 1.43 11.64
CA ASN A 176 9.55 1.60 12.34
C ASN A 176 10.75 1.59 11.38
N PHE A 177 10.71 0.73 10.37
CA PHE A 177 11.75 0.65 9.35
C PHE A 177 11.78 1.93 8.52
N ILE A 178 10.64 2.34 7.95
CA ILE A 178 10.57 3.53 7.10
C ILE A 178 10.97 4.79 7.85
N ASN A 179 10.49 4.98 9.08
CA ASN A 179 10.88 6.12 9.91
C ASN A 179 12.40 6.22 10.11
N ALA A 180 13.07 5.07 10.28
CA ALA A 180 14.52 5.05 10.52
C ALA A 180 15.34 5.11 9.24
N VAL A 181 14.86 4.53 8.12
CA VAL A 181 15.65 4.34 6.90
C VAL A 181 15.49 5.46 5.87
N THR A 182 14.37 6.20 5.87
CA THR A 182 14.05 7.22 4.86
C THR A 182 15.18 8.23 4.59
N PRO A 183 15.98 8.70 5.57
CA PRO A 183 17.10 9.60 5.27
C PRO A 183 18.19 9.01 4.37
N TRP A 184 18.16 7.70 4.14
CA TRP A 184 19.15 6.94 3.36
C TRP A 184 18.56 6.37 2.08
N LEU A 185 17.27 6.62 1.82
CA LEU A 185 16.58 6.23 0.60
C LEU A 185 16.60 7.36 -0.43
N SER A 186 16.60 6.98 -1.69
CA SER A 186 16.38 7.89 -2.81
C SER A 186 14.88 7.99 -3.14
N GLY A 187 14.13 6.88 -3.02
CA GLY A 187 12.70 6.86 -3.30
C GLY A 187 12.07 5.56 -2.84
N GLY A 188 10.75 5.49 -2.92
CA GLY A 188 9.99 4.28 -2.57
C GLY A 188 8.50 4.49 -2.58
N MET A 189 7.79 3.39 -2.36
CA MET A 189 6.33 3.32 -2.27
C MET A 189 5.94 2.01 -1.58
N ASP A 190 4.67 1.81 -1.25
CA ASP A 190 4.19 0.51 -0.82
C ASP A 190 3.92 -0.43 -2.03
N ILE A 191 3.72 -1.73 -1.75
CA ILE A 191 3.42 -2.75 -2.75
C ILE A 191 1.94 -3.10 -2.63
N SER A 192 1.12 -2.47 -3.44
CA SER A 192 -0.34 -2.64 -3.48
C SER A 192 -0.81 -3.43 -4.69
N ASP A 193 -0.28 -3.15 -5.89
CA ASP A 193 -0.65 -3.84 -7.13
C ASP A 193 0.24 -5.05 -7.46
N GLY A 194 1.23 -5.29 -6.60
CA GLY A 194 2.23 -6.32 -6.75
C GLY A 194 3.58 -5.77 -7.20
N LEU A 195 4.64 -6.47 -6.80
CA LEU A 195 6.01 -6.01 -6.98
C LEU A 195 6.35 -5.64 -8.43
N TYR A 196 5.82 -6.39 -9.41
CA TYR A 196 6.04 -6.09 -10.84
C TYR A 196 5.43 -4.76 -11.25
N CYS A 197 4.15 -4.55 -10.94
CA CYS A 197 3.43 -3.33 -11.29
C CYS A 197 4.02 -2.11 -10.59
N ASP A 198 4.27 -2.22 -9.29
CA ASP A 198 4.75 -1.10 -8.48
C ASP A 198 6.21 -0.75 -8.80
N THR A 199 7.06 -1.76 -9.15
CA THR A 199 8.38 -1.51 -9.72
C THR A 199 8.30 -0.72 -11.03
N ASN A 200 7.40 -1.11 -11.93
CA ASN A 200 7.19 -0.38 -13.18
C ASN A 200 6.73 1.06 -12.93
N LYS A 201 5.80 1.29 -11.97
CA LYS A 201 5.34 2.63 -11.60
C LYS A 201 6.51 3.49 -11.09
N LEU A 202 7.30 2.97 -10.16
CA LEU A 202 8.45 3.66 -9.60
C LEU A 202 9.45 4.07 -10.68
N LEU A 203 9.79 3.16 -11.59
CA LEU A 203 10.77 3.39 -12.64
C LEU A 203 10.25 4.35 -13.73
N ARG A 204 8.99 4.17 -14.20
CA ARG A 204 8.40 5.04 -15.21
C ARG A 204 8.26 6.48 -14.76
N THR A 205 7.94 6.71 -13.46
CA THR A 205 7.89 8.06 -12.88
C THR A 205 9.22 8.79 -13.04
N ASN A 206 10.34 8.06 -13.08
CA ASN A 206 11.68 8.62 -13.23
C ASN A 206 12.25 8.48 -14.66
N ASN A 207 11.52 7.91 -15.61
CA ASN A 207 12.00 7.55 -16.95
C ASN A 207 13.24 6.64 -16.91
N LEU A 208 13.23 5.64 -16.04
CA LEU A 208 14.33 4.72 -15.77
C LEU A 208 13.88 3.27 -15.95
N TYR A 209 14.84 2.37 -15.96
CA TYR A 209 14.67 0.94 -16.15
C TYR A 209 15.35 0.15 -15.05
N LEU A 210 15.11 -1.17 -15.01
CA LEU A 210 15.69 -2.09 -14.04
C LEU A 210 16.71 -3.03 -14.70
N GLN A 211 17.90 -3.07 -14.15
CA GLN A 211 18.80 -4.19 -14.32
C GLN A 211 18.50 -5.21 -13.21
N GLU A 212 17.94 -6.36 -13.56
CA GLU A 212 17.71 -7.42 -12.58
C GLU A 212 19.04 -7.96 -12.03
N LEU A 213 19.10 -8.08 -10.70
CA LEU A 213 20.18 -8.76 -9.97
C LEU A 213 19.71 -10.12 -9.45
N LYS A 214 18.41 -10.29 -9.28
CA LYS A 214 17.76 -11.51 -8.83
C LYS A 214 16.44 -11.65 -9.57
N VAL A 215 16.23 -12.81 -10.19
CA VAL A 215 14.97 -13.15 -10.86
C VAL A 215 13.86 -13.28 -9.81
N ILE A 216 12.78 -12.56 -10.03
CA ILE A 216 11.57 -12.63 -9.20
C ILE A 216 10.57 -13.54 -9.91
N SER A 217 10.07 -14.55 -9.20
CA SER A 217 9.05 -15.43 -9.76
C SER A 217 7.70 -14.70 -9.93
N PRO A 218 6.86 -15.07 -10.93
CA PRO A 218 5.54 -14.48 -11.10
C PRO A 218 4.65 -14.58 -9.85
N HIS A 219 4.78 -15.67 -9.08
CA HIS A 219 4.05 -15.83 -7.82
C HIS A 219 4.34 -14.70 -6.80
N ILE A 220 5.58 -14.23 -6.74
CA ILE A 220 6.01 -13.10 -5.91
C ILE A 220 5.68 -11.79 -6.60
N GLY A 221 6.01 -11.66 -7.89
CA GLY A 221 5.91 -10.41 -8.64
C GLY A 221 4.48 -9.91 -8.84
N GLU A 222 3.53 -10.84 -8.99
CA GLU A 222 2.11 -10.56 -9.22
C GLU A 222 1.26 -10.54 -7.94
N SER A 223 1.86 -10.76 -6.75
CA SER A 223 1.12 -10.75 -5.49
C SER A 223 0.79 -9.32 -5.07
N GLY A 224 -0.44 -8.90 -5.30
CA GLY A 224 -0.96 -7.62 -4.84
C GLY A 224 -1.38 -7.64 -3.36
N GLU A 225 -1.75 -6.47 -2.85
CA GLU A 225 -2.21 -6.25 -1.47
C GLU A 225 -1.23 -6.75 -0.38
N GLU A 226 0.06 -6.76 -0.68
CA GLU A 226 1.11 -7.17 0.26
C GLU A 226 1.42 -6.09 1.29
N TYR A 227 1.31 -4.80 0.92
CA TYR A 227 1.56 -3.63 1.77
C TYR A 227 2.93 -3.64 2.45
N GLU A 228 3.89 -4.31 1.82
CA GLU A 228 5.32 -4.20 2.10
C GLU A 228 5.87 -2.99 1.34
N MET A 229 7.11 -2.62 1.60
CA MET A 229 7.73 -1.46 0.96
C MET A 229 8.62 -1.86 -0.22
N LEU A 230 8.48 -1.14 -1.33
CA LEU A 230 9.43 -1.07 -2.43
C LEU A 230 10.29 0.18 -2.23
N ILE A 231 11.61 0.02 -2.17
CA ILE A 231 12.55 1.12 -1.89
C ILE A 231 13.71 1.14 -2.87
N ALA A 232 14.22 2.34 -3.14
CA ALA A 232 15.44 2.56 -3.90
C ALA A 232 16.46 3.38 -3.08
N PHE A 233 17.74 3.06 -3.17
CA PHE A 233 18.80 3.73 -2.42
C PHE A 233 20.17 3.61 -3.08
N ASP A 234 21.02 4.61 -2.88
CA ASP A 234 22.42 4.62 -3.32
C ASP A 234 23.18 3.41 -2.72
N PRO A 235 23.92 2.63 -3.52
CA PRO A 235 24.72 1.48 -3.05
C PRO A 235 25.65 1.79 -1.87
N LYS A 236 26.14 3.03 -1.75
CA LYS A 236 26.95 3.45 -0.60
C LYS A 236 26.22 3.36 0.75
N ASN A 237 24.90 3.38 0.74
CA ASN A 237 24.02 3.27 1.91
C ASN A 237 23.68 1.82 2.28
N LEU A 238 24.05 0.81 1.47
CA LEU A 238 23.67 -0.59 1.63
C LEU A 238 23.86 -1.09 3.07
N LYS A 239 25.08 -1.00 3.61
CA LYS A 239 25.35 -1.48 4.97
C LYS A 239 24.50 -0.81 6.04
N ARG A 240 24.09 0.43 5.83
CA ARG A 240 23.26 1.18 6.75
C ARG A 240 21.78 0.74 6.64
N VAL A 241 21.29 0.59 5.43
CA VAL A 241 19.93 0.08 5.16
C VAL A 241 19.76 -1.32 5.74
N GLU A 242 20.70 -2.24 5.48
CA GLU A 242 20.69 -3.60 6.04
C GLU A 242 20.74 -3.60 7.58
N ARG A 243 21.56 -2.72 8.17
CA ARG A 243 21.62 -2.58 9.63
C ARG A 243 20.29 -2.11 10.22
N ILE A 244 19.64 -1.13 9.60
CA ILE A 244 18.34 -0.64 10.04
C ILE A 244 17.27 -1.74 9.88
N ALA A 245 17.25 -2.44 8.74
CA ALA A 245 16.37 -3.57 8.49
C ALA A 245 16.48 -4.63 9.59
N LYS A 246 17.72 -5.00 9.98
CA LYS A 246 17.97 -5.93 11.07
C LYS A 246 17.50 -5.40 12.44
N LEU A 247 17.72 -4.12 12.74
CA LEU A 247 17.32 -3.50 14.01
C LEU A 247 15.79 -3.37 14.15
N THR A 248 15.07 -3.31 13.05
CA THR A 248 13.60 -3.19 12.99
C THR A 248 12.91 -4.51 12.66
N ASP A 249 13.64 -5.63 12.68
CA ASP A 249 13.13 -6.97 12.32
C ASP A 249 12.36 -6.94 10.99
N THR A 250 12.96 -6.33 9.98
CA THR A 250 12.36 -6.16 8.66
C THR A 250 13.20 -6.94 7.64
N PRO A 251 12.72 -8.07 7.12
CA PRO A 251 13.38 -8.77 6.03
C PRO A 251 13.56 -7.82 4.84
N LEU A 252 14.70 -7.89 4.17
CA LEU A 252 15.02 -7.05 3.02
C LEU A 252 15.58 -7.91 1.89
N THR A 253 15.02 -7.77 0.70
CA THR A 253 15.50 -8.45 -0.51
C THR A 253 15.86 -7.42 -1.57
N ILE A 254 17.15 -7.33 -1.90
CA ILE A 254 17.62 -6.56 -3.05
C ILE A 254 17.44 -7.42 -4.30
N PHE A 255 16.79 -6.89 -5.33
CA PHE A 255 16.50 -7.64 -6.54
C PHE A 255 16.90 -6.95 -7.84
N GLY A 256 17.24 -5.65 -7.78
CA GLY A 256 17.59 -4.92 -8.98
C GLY A 256 18.48 -3.71 -8.74
N LYS A 257 18.92 -3.12 -9.83
CA LYS A 257 19.65 -1.87 -9.89
C LYS A 257 19.04 -0.97 -10.96
N VAL A 258 18.87 0.29 -10.63
CA VAL A 258 18.31 1.28 -11.55
C VAL A 258 19.31 1.61 -12.66
N THR A 259 18.84 1.69 -13.90
CA THR A 259 19.65 1.98 -15.10
C THR A 259 18.91 2.91 -16.06
N ASP A 260 19.63 3.62 -16.89
CA ASP A 260 19.14 4.38 -18.04
C ASP A 260 19.12 3.55 -19.34
N LYS A 261 19.69 2.35 -19.32
CA LYS A 261 19.65 1.43 -20.44
C LYS A 261 18.26 0.81 -20.54
N GLU A 262 17.65 0.99 -21.69
CA GLU A 262 16.33 0.44 -21.96
C GLU A 262 16.30 -1.08 -21.76
N THR A 263 15.36 -1.53 -20.93
CA THR A 263 15.02 -2.92 -20.68
C THR A 263 13.51 -3.08 -20.74
N GLU A 264 13.04 -4.30 -20.87
CA GLU A 264 11.61 -4.58 -20.78
C GLU A 264 11.13 -4.35 -19.35
N TYR A 265 9.96 -3.71 -19.25
CA TYR A 265 9.24 -3.64 -17.97
C TYR A 265 8.61 -4.99 -17.66
N TYR A 266 8.37 -5.23 -16.36
CA TYR A 266 7.67 -6.44 -15.94
C TYR A 266 6.27 -6.54 -16.57
N PRO A 267 5.77 -7.76 -16.85
CA PRO A 267 4.37 -7.94 -17.21
C PRO A 267 3.48 -7.47 -16.05
N CYS A 268 2.54 -6.58 -16.36
CA CYS A 268 1.63 -6.03 -15.36
C CYS A 268 0.23 -5.92 -15.96
N SER A 269 -0.76 -6.48 -15.27
CA SER A 269 -2.17 -6.31 -15.58
C SER A 269 -2.86 -5.63 -14.39
N SER A 270 -3.68 -4.61 -14.67
CA SER A 270 -4.47 -3.96 -13.63
C SER A 270 -5.40 -4.97 -12.95
N GLN A 271 -5.26 -5.16 -11.64
CA GLN A 271 -6.07 -6.09 -10.87
C GLN A 271 -7.47 -5.53 -10.55
N HIS A 272 -7.65 -4.21 -10.61
CA HIS A 272 -8.90 -3.53 -10.24
C HIS A 272 -9.94 -3.45 -11.35
N PHE A 273 -9.54 -3.70 -12.61
CA PHE A 273 -10.39 -3.56 -13.79
C PHE A 273 -10.46 -4.84 -14.66
N SER A 274 -10.06 -5.98 -14.12
CA SER A 274 -10.10 -7.29 -14.77
C SER A 274 -11.39 -8.05 -14.50
#